data_a9ed81acad98adc98d3c8f7cb7a4dce2
#
_entry.id   a9ed81acad98adc98d3c8f7cb7a4dce2
#
_cell.length_a   1.000
_cell.length_b   1.000
_cell.length_c   1.000
_cell.angle_alpha   90.00
_cell.angle_beta   90.00
_cell.angle_gamma   90.00
#
_symmetry.space_group_name_H-M   'P 1'
#
loop_
_entity.id
_entity.type
_entity.pdbx_description
1 polymer ?
#
loop_
_entity_poly.entity_id
_entity_poly.type
_entity_poly.pdbx_seq_one_letter_code
_entity_poly.pdbx_strand_id
1 'polypeptide(L)'
;MISTETQSSGIASKPSFLDGLIRSQVLAKLSGLKHGYVTVSEADVMHTLGDPGEDHHGMIDVGNPAFFAKTAFGGSVGAAESYMDGDWRCERLVEVMRLMIRNRDLLDGIEGGNARIKGWLMKSAHALRRNTRSGSR
;
A
#
# COMPACT_ATOMS: atom_id res chain seq x y z
N MET A 1 3.53 -21.38 -41.24
CA MET A 1 4.09 -20.37 -40.31
C MET A 1 3.15 -20.17 -39.16
N ILE A 2 3.49 -20.75 -38.03
CA ILE A 2 2.67 -20.66 -36.84
C ILE A 2 3.28 -19.58 -35.97
N SER A 3 2.63 -18.44 -35.91
CA SER A 3 2.92 -17.43 -34.92
C SER A 3 2.41 -17.98 -33.59
N THR A 4 3.29 -18.52 -32.79
CA THR A 4 3.01 -18.74 -31.39
C THR A 4 2.99 -17.39 -30.74
N GLU A 5 1.83 -16.74 -30.75
CA GLU A 5 1.55 -15.71 -29.79
C GLU A 5 1.56 -16.36 -28.42
N THR A 6 2.68 -16.24 -27.77
CA THR A 6 2.73 -16.43 -26.34
C THR A 6 1.94 -15.28 -25.75
N GLN A 7 0.64 -15.43 -25.65
CA GLN A 7 -0.12 -14.63 -24.73
C GLN A 7 0.39 -14.98 -23.35
N SER A 8 1.35 -14.22 -22.90
CA SER A 8 1.51 -14.08 -21.48
C SER A 8 0.24 -13.40 -21.00
N SER A 9 -0.78 -14.18 -20.76
CA SER A 9 -1.88 -13.75 -19.94
C SER A 9 -1.26 -13.42 -18.60
N GLY A 10 -0.83 -12.17 -18.46
CA GLY A 10 -0.66 -11.59 -17.16
C GLY A 10 -1.98 -11.89 -16.47
N ILE A 11 -1.97 -12.86 -15.59
CA ILE A 11 -3.08 -13.10 -14.69
C ILE A 11 -3.11 -11.84 -13.85
N ALA A 12 -3.83 -10.84 -14.34
CA ALA A 12 -4.38 -9.83 -13.50
C ALA A 12 -5.28 -10.58 -12.54
N SER A 13 -4.71 -11.06 -11.45
CA SER A 13 -5.49 -11.62 -10.38
C SER A 13 -6.49 -10.55 -10.01
N LYS A 14 -7.76 -10.83 -10.22
CA LYS A 14 -8.83 -9.96 -9.74
C LYS A 14 -8.50 -9.64 -8.30
N PRO A 15 -8.46 -8.35 -7.90
CA PRO A 15 -8.20 -8.01 -6.53
C PRO A 15 -9.16 -8.82 -5.68
N SER A 16 -8.63 -9.58 -4.74
CA SER A 16 -9.47 -10.35 -3.85
C SER A 16 -10.34 -9.36 -3.06
N PHE A 17 -11.49 -9.80 -2.58
CA PHE A 17 -12.34 -8.98 -1.71
C PHE A 17 -11.53 -8.37 -0.56
N LEU A 18 -10.56 -9.12 -0.03
CA LEU A 18 -9.66 -8.68 1.02
C LEU A 18 -8.75 -7.53 0.57
N ASP A 19 -8.22 -7.58 -0.66
CA ASP A 19 -7.40 -6.51 -1.22
C ASP A 19 -8.19 -5.22 -1.38
N GLY A 20 -9.43 -5.31 -1.82
CA GLY A 20 -10.34 -4.18 -1.90
C GLY A 20 -10.64 -3.55 -0.53
N LEU A 21 -10.80 -4.36 0.50
CA LEU A 21 -11.02 -3.90 1.86
C LEU A 21 -9.77 -3.20 2.42
N ILE A 22 -8.60 -3.77 2.24
CA ILE A 22 -7.31 -3.19 2.67
C ILE A 22 -7.09 -1.85 1.98
N ARG A 23 -7.31 -1.79 0.67
CA ARG A 23 -7.21 -0.56 -0.12
C ARG A 23 -8.15 0.52 0.42
N SER A 24 -9.40 0.19 0.65
CA SER A 24 -10.40 1.12 1.19
C SER A 24 -10.01 1.65 2.56
N GLN A 25 -9.43 0.84 3.42
CA GLN A 25 -8.93 1.26 4.73
C GLN A 25 -7.76 2.22 4.64
N VAL A 26 -6.80 1.98 3.77
CA VAL A 26 -5.66 2.88 3.56
C VAL A 26 -6.15 4.23 3.04
N LEU A 27 -7.02 4.23 2.04
CA LEU A 27 -7.58 5.46 1.48
C LEU A 27 -8.41 6.23 2.52
N ALA A 28 -9.20 5.54 3.33
CA ALA A 28 -9.98 6.15 4.41
C ALA A 28 -9.08 6.80 5.48
N LYS A 29 -7.97 6.17 5.82
CA LYS A 29 -6.98 6.75 6.75
C LYS A 29 -6.32 7.99 6.15
N LEU A 30 -5.90 7.95 4.92
CA LEU A 30 -5.32 9.11 4.24
C LEU A 30 -6.31 10.26 4.09
N SER A 31 -7.61 9.98 3.99
CA SER A 31 -8.63 11.02 3.98
C SER A 31 -8.74 11.79 5.30
N GLY A 32 -8.21 11.24 6.39
CA GLY A 32 -8.14 11.88 7.70
C GLY A 32 -6.94 12.81 7.91
N LEU A 33 -6.09 13.03 6.90
CA LEU A 33 -4.97 13.97 6.98
C LEU A 33 -5.47 15.38 7.31
N LYS A 34 -4.91 15.98 8.37
CA LYS A 34 -5.33 17.30 8.86
C LYS A 34 -4.41 18.43 8.44
N HIS A 35 -3.15 18.11 8.16
CA HIS A 35 -2.10 19.09 7.88
C HIS A 35 -1.62 18.96 6.44
N GLY A 36 -2.55 19.03 5.50
CA GLY A 36 -2.28 18.90 4.09
C GLY A 36 -3.12 17.80 3.44
N TYR A 37 -2.84 17.53 2.20
CA TYR A 37 -3.55 16.53 1.43
C TYR A 37 -2.62 15.77 0.50
N VAL A 38 -3.03 14.58 0.13
CA VAL A 38 -2.31 13.73 -0.82
C VAL A 38 -3.21 13.39 -2.00
N THR A 39 -2.67 13.47 -3.19
CA THR A 39 -3.32 12.91 -4.38
C THR A 39 -2.71 11.55 -4.67
N VAL A 40 -3.53 10.51 -4.63
CA VAL A 40 -3.15 9.15 -4.95
C VAL A 40 -3.68 8.82 -6.34
N SER A 41 -2.78 8.56 -7.27
CA SER A 41 -3.10 8.15 -8.63
C SER A 41 -2.94 6.63 -8.76
N GLU A 42 -3.96 5.97 -9.28
CA GLU A 42 -3.93 4.55 -9.60
C GLU A 42 -4.49 4.36 -11.00
N ALA A 43 -3.65 4.00 -11.97
CA ALA A 43 -4.07 3.87 -13.36
C ALA A 43 -4.84 5.13 -13.82
N ASP A 44 -6.14 5.00 -14.08
CA ASP A 44 -6.99 6.09 -14.55
C ASP A 44 -7.78 6.79 -13.43
N VAL A 45 -7.57 6.42 -12.18
CA VAL A 45 -8.32 6.94 -11.03
C VAL A 45 -7.41 7.79 -10.16
N MET A 46 -7.89 8.98 -9.81
CA MET A 46 -7.21 9.89 -8.88
C MET A 46 -8.06 10.13 -7.64
N HIS A 47 -7.45 10.01 -6.48
CA HIS A 47 -8.08 10.28 -5.20
C HIS A 47 -7.37 11.46 -4.53
N THR A 48 -8.11 12.50 -4.18
CA THR A 48 -7.60 13.60 -3.35
C THR A 48 -8.07 13.39 -1.92
N LEU A 49 -7.13 13.20 -1.01
CA LEU A 49 -7.38 12.73 0.36
C LEU A 49 -6.72 13.69 1.35
N GLY A 50 -7.48 14.13 2.35
CA GLY A 50 -7.01 15.04 3.37
C GLY A 50 -7.67 16.40 3.29
N ASP A 51 -6.99 17.43 3.79
CA ASP A 51 -7.49 18.81 3.81
C ASP A 51 -6.87 19.64 2.68
N PRO A 52 -7.62 19.91 1.61
CA PRO A 52 -7.12 20.69 0.46
C PRO A 52 -6.96 22.20 0.76
N GLY A 53 -7.41 22.66 1.92
CA GLY A 53 -7.20 24.05 2.38
C GLY A 53 -5.80 24.32 2.90
N GLU A 54 -4.99 23.30 3.10
CA GLU A 54 -3.63 23.41 3.59
C GLU A 54 -2.60 23.42 2.45
N ASP A 55 -1.49 24.12 2.67
CA ASP A 55 -0.47 24.34 1.62
C ASP A 55 0.38 23.09 1.29
N HIS A 56 0.33 22.05 2.11
CA HIS A 56 1.13 20.86 1.92
C HIS A 56 0.41 19.83 1.05
N HIS A 57 0.93 19.63 -0.13
CA HIS A 57 0.40 18.67 -1.09
C HIS A 57 1.47 17.63 -1.47
N GLY A 58 1.13 16.36 -1.27
CA GLY A 58 1.88 15.22 -1.77
C GLY A 58 1.16 14.58 -2.94
N MET A 59 1.92 14.12 -3.94
CA MET A 59 1.38 13.33 -5.05
C MET A 59 2.06 11.97 -5.06
N ILE A 60 1.25 10.91 -5.04
CA ILE A 60 1.69 9.51 -5.03
C ILE A 60 1.09 8.82 -6.24
N ASP A 61 1.93 8.20 -7.05
CA ASP A 61 1.51 7.39 -8.18
C ASP A 61 1.74 5.91 -7.87
N VAL A 62 0.66 5.17 -7.73
CA VAL A 62 0.68 3.74 -7.35
C VAL A 62 0.67 2.90 -8.62
N GLY A 63 1.81 2.28 -8.91
CA GLY A 63 1.96 1.37 -10.04
C GLY A 63 1.65 -0.09 -9.71
N ASN A 64 1.80 -0.47 -8.43
CA ASN A 64 1.54 -1.82 -7.95
C ASN A 64 0.62 -1.80 -6.73
N PRO A 65 -0.52 -2.52 -6.76
CA PRO A 65 -1.46 -2.60 -5.64
C PRO A 65 -0.86 -3.13 -4.33
N ALA A 66 0.29 -3.79 -4.37
CA ALA A 66 1.02 -4.24 -3.19
C ALA A 66 1.36 -3.09 -2.22
N PHE A 67 1.40 -1.85 -2.71
CA PHE A 67 1.52 -0.65 -1.89
C PHE A 67 0.52 -0.61 -0.73
N PHE A 68 -0.74 -0.94 -0.99
CA PHE A 68 -1.79 -0.86 0.02
C PHE A 68 -1.59 -1.88 1.14
N ALA A 69 -1.29 -3.12 0.81
CA ALA A 69 -1.02 -4.17 1.80
C ALA A 69 0.23 -3.87 2.62
N LYS A 70 1.32 -3.49 1.99
CA LYS A 70 2.58 -3.14 2.66
C LYS A 70 2.39 -1.96 3.61
N THR A 71 1.65 -0.94 3.17
CA THR A 71 1.35 0.25 3.99
C THR A 71 0.40 -0.08 5.13
N ALA A 72 -0.64 -0.86 4.88
CA ALA A 72 -1.62 -1.23 5.90
C ALA A 72 -0.99 -2.07 7.03
N PHE A 73 -0.09 -3.00 6.69
CA PHE A 73 0.51 -3.92 7.64
C PHE A 73 1.84 -3.45 8.22
N GLY A 74 2.60 -2.69 7.45
CA GLY A 74 3.92 -2.21 7.85
C GLY A 74 3.98 -0.74 8.24
N GLY A 75 2.85 -0.01 8.13
CA GLY A 75 2.81 1.42 8.43
C GLY A 75 3.78 2.23 7.57
N SER A 76 4.45 3.19 8.15
CA SER A 76 5.44 4.04 7.48
C SER A 76 6.64 3.24 6.96
N VAL A 77 7.06 2.22 7.68
CA VAL A 77 8.15 1.33 7.25
C VAL A 77 7.71 0.51 6.02
N GLY A 78 6.50 -0.05 6.05
CA GLY A 78 5.92 -0.78 4.92
C GLY A 78 5.77 0.09 3.68
N ALA A 79 5.35 1.34 3.85
CA ALA A 79 5.27 2.31 2.76
C ALA A 79 6.67 2.63 2.17
N ALA A 80 7.69 2.76 3.02
CA ALA A 80 9.06 2.98 2.58
C ALA A 80 9.64 1.77 1.83
N GLU A 81 9.43 0.57 2.34
CA GLU A 81 9.82 -0.68 1.66
C GLU A 81 9.13 -0.80 0.29
N SER A 82 7.84 -0.48 0.24
CA SER A 82 7.06 -0.47 -0.99
C SER A 82 7.61 0.54 -2.02
N TYR A 83 8.09 1.70 -1.55
CA TYR A 83 8.77 2.67 -2.40
C TYR A 83 10.08 2.10 -2.98
N MET A 84 10.90 1.47 -2.15
CA MET A 84 12.15 0.84 -2.58
C MET A 84 11.90 -0.31 -3.57
N ASP A 85 10.80 -1.03 -3.41
CA ASP A 85 10.39 -2.09 -4.33
C ASP A 85 9.79 -1.56 -5.65
N GLY A 86 9.57 -0.24 -5.74
CA GLY A 86 9.03 0.39 -6.93
C GLY A 86 7.52 0.30 -7.09
N ASP A 87 6.80 -0.02 -6.02
CA ASP A 87 5.33 -0.15 -6.07
C ASP A 87 4.64 1.20 -6.27
N TRP A 88 5.26 2.26 -5.80
CA TRP A 88 4.77 3.62 -5.98
C TRP A 88 5.90 4.62 -6.21
N ARG A 89 5.55 5.74 -6.81
CA ARG A 89 6.46 6.83 -7.16
C ARG A 89 5.90 8.16 -6.71
N CYS A 90 6.77 9.14 -6.52
CA CYS A 90 6.40 10.53 -6.31
C CYS A 90 7.50 11.45 -6.85
N GLU A 91 7.10 12.60 -7.36
CA GLU A 91 8.06 13.59 -7.87
C GLU A 91 8.72 14.38 -6.74
N ARG A 92 7.98 14.59 -5.63
CA ARG A 92 8.41 15.38 -4.49
C ARG A 92 8.40 14.55 -3.22
N LEU A 93 9.34 13.64 -3.10
CA LEU A 93 9.42 12.73 -1.96
C LEU A 93 9.52 13.52 -0.63
N VAL A 94 10.26 14.62 -0.60
CA VAL A 94 10.42 15.45 0.61
C VAL A 94 9.07 16.02 1.07
N GLU A 95 8.21 16.45 0.16
CA GLU A 95 6.88 16.96 0.51
C GLU A 95 5.97 15.85 1.04
N VAL A 96 6.01 14.68 0.44
CA VAL A 96 5.29 13.51 0.94
C VAL A 96 5.79 13.14 2.34
N MET A 97 7.10 13.13 2.57
CA MET A 97 7.68 12.84 3.87
C MET A 97 7.28 13.87 4.93
N ARG A 98 7.31 15.15 4.60
CA ARG A 98 6.85 16.23 5.49
C ARG A 98 5.38 16.07 5.85
N LEU A 99 4.55 15.76 4.88
CA LEU A 99 3.12 15.53 5.09
C LEU A 99 2.90 14.34 6.05
N MET A 100 3.63 13.25 5.87
CA MET A 100 3.55 12.07 6.73
C MET A 100 4.02 12.37 8.16
N ILE A 101 5.13 13.09 8.32
CA ILE A 101 5.65 13.47 9.64
C ILE A 101 4.66 14.36 10.39
N ARG A 102 4.04 15.32 9.72
CA ARG A 102 3.04 16.22 10.33
C ARG A 102 1.76 15.50 10.77
N ASN A 103 1.43 14.41 10.13
CA ASN A 103 0.27 13.58 10.43
C ASN A 103 0.64 12.26 11.13
N ARG A 104 1.79 12.24 11.79
CA ARG A 104 2.33 11.04 12.42
C ARG A 104 1.34 10.36 13.36
N ASP A 105 0.61 11.13 14.15
CA ASP A 105 -0.38 10.59 15.10
C ASP A 105 -1.49 9.79 14.39
N LEU A 106 -1.90 10.23 13.22
CA LEU A 106 -2.85 9.51 12.39
C LEU A 106 -2.25 8.21 11.85
N LEU A 107 -1.00 8.24 11.42
CA LEU A 107 -0.30 7.09 10.84
C LEU A 107 0.07 6.05 11.91
N ASP A 108 0.47 6.50 13.09
CA ASP A 108 0.72 5.64 14.25
C ASP A 108 -0.59 4.91 14.67
N GLY A 109 -1.73 5.54 14.48
CA GLY A 109 -3.03 4.91 14.68
C GLY A 109 -3.29 3.71 13.73
N ILE A 110 -2.71 3.72 12.54
CA ILE A 110 -2.76 2.57 11.61
C ILE A 110 -1.95 1.40 12.19
N GLU A 111 -0.77 1.68 12.71
CA GLU A 111 0.11 0.67 13.31
C GLU A 111 -0.53 0.03 14.56
N GLY A 112 -1.21 0.81 15.39
CA GLY A 112 -1.87 0.33 16.61
C GLY A 112 -3.15 -0.48 16.35
N GLY A 113 -3.98 -0.07 15.38
CA GLY A 113 -5.27 -0.68 15.09
C GLY A 113 -5.18 -2.03 14.36
N ASN A 114 -4.11 -2.24 13.60
CA ASN A 114 -3.90 -3.43 12.78
C ASN A 114 -2.96 -4.47 13.42
N ALA A 115 -2.52 -4.26 14.67
CA ALA A 115 -1.64 -5.20 15.37
C ALA A 115 -2.21 -6.63 15.44
N ARG A 116 -3.52 -6.77 15.59
CA ARG A 116 -4.22 -8.06 15.60
C ARG A 116 -4.20 -8.74 14.23
N ILE A 117 -4.45 -7.98 13.16
CA ILE A 117 -4.45 -8.48 11.77
C ILE A 117 -3.02 -8.82 11.36
N LYS A 118 -2.06 -7.97 11.72
CA LYS A 118 -0.64 -8.22 11.50
C LYS A 118 -0.16 -9.50 12.21
N GLY A 119 -0.55 -9.71 13.45
CA GLY A 119 -0.24 -10.92 14.21
C GLY A 119 -0.81 -12.17 13.56
N TRP A 120 -2.05 -12.11 13.10
CA TRP A 120 -2.71 -13.23 12.42
C TRP A 120 -2.05 -13.58 11.09
N LEU A 121 -1.69 -12.56 10.28
CA LEU A 121 -1.01 -12.75 9.00
C LEU A 121 0.42 -13.25 9.16
N MET A 122 1.15 -12.78 10.17
CA MET A 122 2.48 -13.30 10.46
C MET A 122 2.42 -14.77 10.91
N LYS A 123 1.43 -15.17 11.71
CA LYS A 123 1.19 -16.56 12.07
C LYS A 123 0.86 -17.42 10.85
N SER A 124 0.03 -16.92 9.94
CA SER A 124 -0.31 -17.62 8.69
C SER A 124 0.90 -17.77 7.77
N ALA A 125 1.73 -16.74 7.63
CA ALA A 125 2.97 -16.79 6.85
C ALA A 125 3.98 -17.76 7.45
N HIS A 126 4.10 -17.83 8.78
CA HIS A 126 4.95 -18.80 9.46
C HIS A 126 4.43 -20.24 9.31
N ALA A 127 3.12 -20.45 9.35
CA ALA A 127 2.51 -21.75 9.11
C ALA A 127 2.77 -22.26 7.69
N LEU A 128 2.68 -21.37 6.69
CA LEU A 128 2.99 -21.70 5.29
C LEU A 128 4.48 -22.02 5.09
N ARG A 129 5.38 -21.31 5.77
CA ARG A 129 6.82 -21.60 5.72
C ARG A 129 7.19 -22.91 6.40
N ARG A 130 6.48 -23.30 7.44
CA ARG A 130 6.70 -24.60 8.10
C ARG A 130 6.32 -25.77 7.19
N ASN A 131 5.29 -25.60 6.36
CA ASN A 131 4.79 -26.68 5.50
C ASN A 131 5.68 -26.94 4.28
N THR A 132 6.49 -25.96 3.86
CA THR A 132 7.40 -26.13 2.72
C THR A 132 8.73 -26.78 3.07
N ARG A 133 9.09 -26.87 4.36
CA ARG A 133 10.32 -27.54 4.80
C ARG A 133 10.19 -29.05 4.97
N SER A 134 8.99 -29.60 4.96
CA SER A 134 8.75 -31.04 5.15
C SER A 134 8.73 -31.85 3.84
N GLY A 135 8.97 -31.22 2.70
CA GLY A 135 8.83 -31.85 1.39
C GLY A 135 10.12 -32.26 0.67
N SER A 136 11.28 -32.16 1.31
CA SER A 136 12.53 -32.62 0.68
C SER A 136 13.27 -33.61 1.58
N ARG A 137 12.87 -34.83 1.49
CA ARG A 137 13.67 -36.01 1.71
C ARG A 137 13.34 -37.06 0.67
#